data_a4b5e3a723870262dbda96bac4a0bb7d
#
_entry.id   a4b5e3a723870262dbda96bac4a0bb7d
#
_cell.length_a   1.000
_cell.length_b   1.000
_cell.length_c   1.000
_cell.angle_alpha   90.00
_cell.angle_beta   90.00
_cell.angle_gamma   90.00
#
_symmetry.space_group_name_H-M   'P 1'
#
loop_
_entity.id
_entity.type
_entity.pdbx_description
1 polymer ?
#
loop_
_entity_poly.entity_id
_entity_poly.type
_entity_poly.pdbx_seq_one_letter_code
_entity_poly.pdbx_strand_id
1 'polypeptide(L)'
;MNILSLALTAVAGLTLAGCAPVDDAGPSPRPPLDGPDQCKASQYQRYLGRNRSELPERPANEIWRVTCTTCPVTMDYVSHRLNILYDRTSGVIREVKCG
;
A
#
# COMPACT_ATOMS: atom_id res chain seq x y z
N MET A 1 -19.55 -68.19 -10.52
CA MET A 1 -19.59 -67.60 -10.29
C MET A 1 -19.21 -66.54 -10.25
N ASN A 2 -18.97 -66.08 -10.38
CA ASN A 2 -18.81 -65.07 -10.26
C ASN A 2 -18.50 -64.03 -10.29
N ILE A 3 -18.37 -63.68 -10.36
CA ILE A 3 -18.14 -62.60 -10.25
C ILE A 3 -17.93 -61.55 -10.34
N LEU A 4 -17.79 -61.13 -10.33
CA LEU A 4 -17.69 -60.07 -10.30
C LEU A 4 -17.31 -59.03 -10.41
N SER A 5 -17.17 -58.68 -10.49
CA SER A 5 -16.91 -57.63 -10.48
C SER A 5 -16.75 -56.58 -10.47
N LEU A 6 -16.53 -56.12 -10.34
CA LEU A 6 -16.43 -55.02 -10.24
C LEU A 6 -16.08 -53.94 -10.40
N ALA A 7 -15.93 -53.46 -10.44
CA ALA A 7 -15.67 -52.39 -10.59
C ALA A 7 -15.39 -51.29 -10.39
N LEU A 8 -15.16 -50.90 -10.29
CA LEU A 8 -14.98 -49.82 -10.05
C LEU A 8 -14.76 -48.74 -10.25
N THR A 9 -14.59 -48.25 -10.39
CA THR A 9 -14.43 -47.14 -10.52
C THR A 9 -14.13 -46.01 -10.25
N ALA A 10 -13.81 -45.65 -10.02
CA ALA A 10 -13.44 -44.62 -9.65
C ALA A 10 -13.38 -43.46 -9.90
N VAL A 11 -13.22 -42.97 -10.05
CA VAL A 11 -13.16 -41.80 -10.16
C VAL A 11 -12.86 -40.71 -9.91
N ALA A 12 -12.56 -40.32 -9.82
CA ALA A 12 -12.30 -39.28 -9.53
C ALA A 12 -12.20 -38.14 -9.61
N GLY A 13 -12.11 -37.64 -9.60
CA GLY A 13 -12.08 -36.50 -9.48
C GLY A 13 -11.64 -35.51 -9.48
N LEU A 14 -11.38 -35.06 -9.52
CA LEU A 14 -11.10 -33.96 -9.43
C LEU A 14 -10.99 -32.93 -9.26
N THR A 15 -10.80 -32.46 -9.29
CA THR A 15 -10.74 -31.40 -9.00
C THR A 15 -10.36 -30.35 -9.03
N LEU A 16 -10.10 -29.94 -9.04
CA LEU A 16 -9.81 -28.82 -8.95
C LEU A 16 -9.66 -27.83 -8.79
N ALA A 17 -9.54 -27.51 -8.75
CA ALA A 17 -9.51 -26.53 -8.52
C ALA A 17 -9.14 -25.54 -8.48
N GLY A 18 -8.95 -25.13 -8.48
CA GLY A 18 -8.77 -24.13 -8.34
C GLY A 18 -8.44 -23.21 -8.17
N CYS A 19 -8.34 -22.83 -8.02
CA CYS A 19 -8.17 -21.93 -7.78
C CYS A 19 -7.86 -20.85 -7.80
N ALA A 20 -7.72 -20.58 -7.85
CA ALA A 20 -7.54 -19.57 -7.78
C ALA A 20 -7.16 -18.58 -7.58
N PRO A 21 -6.96 -18.27 -7.61
CA PRO A 21 -6.69 -17.31 -7.34
C PRO A 21 -6.70 -16.25 -7.25
N VAL A 22 -6.69 -16.01 -7.13
CA VAL A 22 -6.78 -15.03 -6.98
C VAL A 22 -6.54 -14.05 -6.73
N ASP A 23 -6.28 -13.94 -6.66
CA ASP A 23 -6.16 -13.10 -6.33
C ASP A 23 -6.07 -12.10 -6.34
N ASP A 24 -5.92 -11.93 -6.50
CA ASP A 24 -5.85 -11.02 -6.44
C ASP A 24 -6.23 -10.17 -6.35
N ALA A 25 -6.37 -10.07 -6.35
CA ALA A 25 -6.81 -9.28 -6.28
C ALA A 25 -6.91 -8.35 -5.85
N GLY A 26 -6.73 -8.20 -5.52
CA GLY A 26 -6.82 -7.45 -4.96
C GLY A 26 -6.85 -6.24 -5.19
N PRO A 27 -7.00 -5.65 -4.73
CA PRO A 27 -7.24 -4.46 -4.79
C PRO A 27 -6.18 -3.75 -4.95
N SER A 28 -5.91 -3.50 -5.48
CA SER A 28 -5.00 -2.85 -5.63
C SER A 28 -5.02 -1.69 -5.29
N PRO A 29 -4.48 -1.35 -4.78
CA PRO A 29 -4.38 -0.25 -4.22
C PRO A 29 -4.21 0.74 -5.14
N ARG A 30 -3.92 1.51 -5.12
CA ARG A 30 -3.81 2.50 -5.80
C ARG A 30 -2.73 2.45 -6.65
N PRO A 31 -2.71 2.92 -7.59
CA PRO A 31 -1.73 2.96 -8.47
C PRO A 31 -0.74 3.84 -8.06
N PRO A 32 0.29 3.69 -8.42
CA PRO A 32 1.32 4.49 -8.01
C PRO A 32 1.15 5.67 -8.75
N LEU A 33 1.04 6.50 -8.32
CA LEU A 33 0.86 7.64 -8.90
C LEU A 33 1.94 7.88 -9.67
N ASP A 34 2.11 8.20 -10.46
CA ASP A 34 3.22 8.64 -11.08
C ASP A 34 4.37 7.81 -11.05
N GLY A 35 4.47 6.82 -11.49
CA GLY A 35 5.65 6.14 -11.62
C GLY A 35 6.27 5.77 -10.35
N PRO A 36 7.51 5.54 -10.30
CA PRO A 36 8.14 5.02 -9.13
C PRO A 36 7.97 5.92 -7.92
N ASP A 37 8.09 5.35 -6.79
CA ASP A 37 7.97 6.05 -5.54
C ASP A 37 9.25 6.82 -5.30
N GLN A 38 9.42 7.94 -5.96
CA GLN A 38 10.66 8.66 -5.94
C GLN A 38 10.96 9.36 -4.63
N CYS A 39 9.95 9.62 -3.83
CA CYS A 39 10.16 10.27 -2.54
C CYS A 39 10.11 9.27 -1.41
N LYS A 40 9.98 7.97 -1.71
CA LYS A 40 9.92 6.93 -0.71
C LYS A 40 8.71 7.05 0.20
N ALA A 41 7.63 7.61 -0.29
CA ALA A 41 6.41 7.75 0.50
C ALA A 41 5.92 6.41 1.00
N SER A 42 6.16 5.33 0.26
CA SER A 42 5.71 4.01 0.69
C SER A 42 6.39 3.59 1.99
N GLN A 43 7.59 4.05 2.22
CA GLN A 43 8.31 3.68 3.43
C GLN A 43 7.87 4.48 4.64
N TYR A 44 7.17 5.57 4.42
CA TYR A 44 6.74 6.44 5.51
C TYR A 44 5.24 6.36 5.78
N GLN A 45 4.52 5.45 5.09
CA GLN A 45 3.09 5.30 5.34
C GLN A 45 2.80 4.83 6.76
N ARG A 46 3.77 4.23 7.41
CA ARG A 46 3.57 3.75 8.77
C ARG A 46 3.38 4.87 9.77
N TYR A 47 3.67 6.11 9.37
CA TYR A 47 3.48 7.23 10.27
C TYR A 47 2.08 7.82 10.18
N LEU A 48 1.25 7.34 9.25
CA LEU A 48 -0.13 7.79 9.21
C LEU A 48 -0.82 7.46 10.52
N GLY A 49 -1.51 8.41 11.07
CA GLY A 49 -2.20 8.23 12.34
C GLY A 49 -1.32 8.47 13.55
N ARG A 50 -0.02 8.69 13.33
CA ARG A 50 0.87 8.96 14.43
C ARG A 50 1.11 10.44 14.55
N ASN A 51 1.60 10.87 15.67
CA ASN A 51 1.87 12.28 15.88
C ASN A 51 3.12 12.68 15.14
N ARG A 52 3.13 13.87 14.58
CA ARG A 52 4.29 14.33 13.83
C ARG A 52 5.57 14.34 14.67
N SER A 53 5.45 14.39 15.98
CA SER A 53 6.62 14.38 16.83
C SER A 53 7.32 13.04 16.81
N GLU A 54 6.69 12.01 16.27
CA GLU A 54 7.31 10.69 16.18
C GLU A 54 8.10 10.53 14.89
N LEU A 55 8.10 11.52 14.02
CA LEU A 55 8.87 11.41 12.79
C LEU A 55 10.36 11.41 13.10
N PRO A 56 11.12 10.64 12.34
CA PRO A 56 12.56 10.65 12.55
C PRO A 56 13.16 11.89 11.94
N GLU A 57 14.42 12.07 12.14
CA GLU A 57 15.11 13.19 11.55
C GLU A 57 15.19 12.94 10.05
N ARG A 58 14.99 13.97 9.27
CA ARG A 58 15.01 13.83 7.82
C ARG A 58 16.42 13.43 7.36
N PRO A 59 16.52 12.38 6.56
CA PRO A 59 17.82 12.02 6.00
C PRO A 59 18.35 13.14 5.11
N ALA A 60 19.62 13.34 5.12
CA ALA A 60 20.21 14.44 4.37
C ALA A 60 19.94 14.36 2.86
N ASN A 61 19.74 13.16 2.34
CA ASN A 61 19.53 13.02 0.91
C ASN A 61 18.07 13.01 0.52
N GLU A 62 17.17 13.36 1.42
CA GLU A 62 15.74 13.39 1.11
C GLU A 62 15.20 14.80 1.27
N ILE A 63 14.18 15.11 0.50
CA ILE A 63 13.53 16.41 0.56
C ILE A 63 12.16 16.20 1.15
N TRP A 64 11.88 16.85 2.25
CA TRP A 64 10.61 16.69 2.94
C TRP A 64 9.91 18.03 3.05
N ARG A 65 8.58 18.00 3.01
CA ARG A 65 7.78 19.15 3.35
C ARG A 65 6.79 18.67 4.39
N VAL A 66 6.97 19.08 5.62
CA VAL A 66 6.10 18.69 6.72
C VAL A 66 5.27 19.91 7.09
N THR A 67 3.97 19.83 6.91
CA THR A 67 3.12 20.97 7.13
C THR A 67 1.72 20.49 7.52
N CYS A 68 0.86 21.38 7.94
CA CYS A 68 -0.47 20.97 8.36
C CYS A 68 -1.39 20.85 7.15
N THR A 69 -2.47 20.11 7.30
CA THR A 69 -3.37 19.83 6.19
C THR A 69 -4.06 21.10 5.68
N THR A 70 -4.20 22.12 6.52
CA THR A 70 -4.87 23.35 6.11
C THR A 70 -3.87 24.47 5.92
N CYS A 71 -2.60 24.21 6.03
CA CYS A 71 -1.60 25.23 5.85
C CYS A 71 -1.39 25.50 4.36
N PRO A 72 -1.12 26.73 3.98
CA PRO A 72 -0.89 27.00 2.57
C PRO A 72 0.43 26.40 2.12
N VAL A 73 0.46 25.89 0.91
CA VAL A 73 1.67 25.34 0.33
C VAL A 73 1.74 25.79 -1.11
N THR A 74 2.92 25.71 -1.67
CA THR A 74 3.07 26.06 -3.07
C THR A 74 2.45 24.97 -3.91
N MET A 75 2.03 25.31 -5.10
CA MET A 75 1.32 24.38 -5.96
C MET A 75 2.26 23.62 -6.88
N ASP A 76 3.54 23.82 -6.76
CA ASP A 76 4.47 23.13 -7.62
C ASP A 76 4.58 21.67 -7.23
N TYR A 77 4.69 20.82 -8.21
CA TYR A 77 4.82 19.40 -7.98
C TYR A 77 6.30 19.03 -8.07
N VAL A 78 6.80 18.35 -7.05
CA VAL A 78 8.19 17.89 -7.06
C VAL A 78 8.16 16.39 -6.76
N SER A 79 8.41 15.59 -7.77
CA SER A 79 8.19 14.15 -7.67
C SER A 79 9.01 13.47 -6.57
N HIS A 80 10.15 13.99 -6.22
CA HIS A 80 10.98 13.37 -5.20
C HIS A 80 10.87 14.05 -3.84
N ARG A 81 9.86 14.90 -3.66
CA ARG A 81 9.66 15.55 -2.36
C ARG A 81 8.62 14.78 -1.56
N LEU A 82 8.94 14.42 -0.34
CA LEU A 82 8.01 13.75 0.53
C LEU A 82 7.19 14.79 1.27
N ASN A 83 5.88 14.72 1.14
CA ASN A 83 4.98 15.61 1.84
C ASN A 83 4.34 14.86 2.98
N ILE A 84 4.48 15.36 4.19
CA ILE A 84 3.87 14.78 5.37
C ILE A 84 2.93 15.84 5.91
N LEU A 85 1.63 15.56 5.86
CA LEU A 85 0.62 16.51 6.25
C LEU A 85 -0.04 16.07 7.53
N TYR A 86 -0.10 16.94 8.51
CA TYR A 86 -0.65 16.58 9.81
C TYR A 86 -1.80 17.51 10.19
N ASP A 87 -2.63 17.04 11.08
CA ASP A 87 -3.73 17.84 11.58
C ASP A 87 -3.15 18.91 12.49
N ARG A 88 -3.51 20.16 12.22
CA ARG A 88 -2.92 21.26 12.93
C ARG A 88 -3.20 21.23 14.42
N THR A 89 -4.36 20.77 14.80
CA THR A 89 -4.74 20.78 16.19
C THR A 89 -4.14 19.60 16.97
N SER A 90 -4.21 18.42 16.41
CA SER A 90 -3.76 17.23 17.13
C SER A 90 -2.32 16.86 16.82
N GLY A 91 -1.80 17.29 15.71
CA GLY A 91 -0.47 16.89 15.29
C GLY A 91 -0.45 15.52 14.64
N VAL A 92 -1.61 14.91 14.43
CA VAL A 92 -1.68 13.56 13.89
C VAL A 92 -1.47 13.61 12.38
N ILE A 93 -0.61 12.77 11.87
CA ILE A 93 -0.29 12.73 10.46
C ILE A 93 -1.44 12.13 9.69
N ARG A 94 -1.90 12.84 8.66
CA ARG A 94 -3.06 12.45 7.89
C ARG A 94 -2.72 12.03 6.48
N GLU A 95 -1.62 12.50 5.92
CA GLU A 95 -1.25 12.18 4.56
C GLU A 95 0.25 12.07 4.44
N VAL A 96 0.70 11.12 3.63
CA VAL A 96 2.12 10.98 3.30
C VAL A 96 2.15 10.66 1.83
N LYS A 97 2.72 11.56 1.03
CA LYS A 97 2.69 11.38 -0.43
C LYS A 97 3.84 12.15 -1.07
N CYS A 98 4.13 11.81 -2.31
CA CYS A 98 5.12 12.55 -3.09
C CYS A 98 4.47 13.75 -3.77
N GLY A 99 5.21 14.77 -3.97
CA GLY A 99 4.66 15.92 -4.70
C GLY A 99 5.09 17.31 -4.27
#